data_f7fbc86ebb1919dec10eb868ec5afd1d
#
_entry.id   f7fbc86ebb1919dec10eb868ec5afd1d
#
_cell.length_a   1.000
_cell.length_b   1.000
_cell.length_c   1.000
_cell.angle_alpha   90.00
_cell.angle_beta   90.00
_cell.angle_gamma   90.00
#
_symmetry.space_group_name_H-M   'P 1'
#
loop_
_entity.id
_entity.type
_entity.pdbx_description
1 polymer ?
#
loop_
_entity_poly.entity_id
_entity_poly.type
_entity_poly.pdbx_seq_one_letter_code
_entity_poly.pdbx_strand_id
1 'polypeptide(L)'
;MPFENMGAWFNNTIEGVEKASIWSSLNAVSTTAHTIWGVLCGKLLMQEKPAQEKVQRLVLAGVFCMLFGYSLDLLDITPIIKKIATSSFVFASGGWAILVLAVSYWLIDVQHQFTKGAKFFIIVGSNSLFIYLFFNIGGAEMLQHILQPFVKLLFGWIGEYSAAILTSCSVWLAMWGICYWLYQKKIFFKF
;
A
#
# COMPACT_ATOMS: atom_id res chain seq x y z
N MET A 1 -13.77 -18.31 -12.53
CA MET A 1 -14.41 -18.36 -11.20
C MET A 1 -13.38 -18.35 -10.09
N PRO A 2 -13.64 -17.92 -8.83
CA PRO A 2 -12.60 -17.75 -7.83
C PRO A 2 -11.83 -19.02 -7.46
N PHE A 3 -12.43 -20.19 -7.66
CA PHE A 3 -11.84 -21.49 -7.31
C PHE A 3 -11.42 -22.33 -8.53
N GLU A 4 -11.53 -21.80 -9.74
CA GLU A 4 -11.20 -22.48 -11.00
C GLU A 4 -10.01 -21.79 -11.71
N ASN A 5 -9.13 -21.15 -10.93
CA ASN A 5 -7.94 -20.50 -11.45
C ASN A 5 -6.68 -21.37 -11.23
N MET A 6 -5.61 -21.03 -11.93
CA MET A 6 -4.33 -21.74 -11.84
C MET A 6 -3.77 -21.81 -10.40
N GLY A 7 -4.08 -20.82 -9.56
CA GLY A 7 -3.69 -20.81 -8.16
C GLY A 7 -4.45 -21.85 -7.33
N ALA A 8 -5.73 -22.01 -7.55
CA ALA A 8 -6.52 -23.05 -6.89
C ALA A 8 -6.10 -24.44 -7.35
N TRP A 9 -5.83 -24.61 -8.64
CA TRP A 9 -5.27 -25.86 -9.17
C TRP A 9 -3.94 -26.20 -8.52
N PHE A 10 -3.03 -25.23 -8.37
CA PHE A 10 -1.73 -25.40 -7.72
C PHE A 10 -1.88 -25.84 -6.27
N ASN A 11 -2.75 -25.16 -5.49
CA ASN A 11 -3.00 -25.52 -4.11
C ASN A 11 -3.54 -26.94 -3.97
N ASN A 12 -4.52 -27.32 -4.81
CA ASN A 12 -5.15 -28.63 -4.73
C ASN A 12 -4.20 -29.76 -5.20
N THR A 13 -3.42 -29.52 -6.26
CA THR A 13 -2.59 -30.55 -6.88
C THR A 13 -1.23 -30.71 -6.21
N ILE A 14 -0.61 -29.61 -5.78
CA ILE A 14 0.77 -29.63 -5.26
C ILE A 14 0.79 -29.55 -3.73
N GLU A 15 -0.06 -28.71 -3.14
CA GLU A 15 -0.11 -28.55 -1.67
C GLU A 15 -1.06 -29.55 -1.02
N GLY A 16 -1.94 -30.19 -1.78
CA GLY A 16 -2.91 -31.19 -1.26
C GLY A 16 -3.94 -30.58 -0.29
N VAL A 17 -4.12 -29.26 -0.29
CA VAL A 17 -4.99 -28.55 0.65
C VAL A 17 -6.07 -27.81 -0.13
N GLU A 18 -7.32 -28.24 0.06
CA GLU A 18 -8.48 -27.41 -0.31
C GLU A 18 -8.51 -26.19 0.62
N LYS A 19 -7.91 -25.10 0.19
CA LYS A 19 -8.02 -23.83 0.93
C LYS A 19 -9.38 -23.19 0.59
N ALA A 20 -10.18 -22.96 1.61
CA ALA A 20 -11.38 -22.12 1.52
C ALA A 20 -11.04 -20.64 1.23
N SER A 21 -9.78 -20.30 1.05
CA SER A 21 -9.28 -18.94 0.81
C SER A 21 -9.01 -18.73 -0.69
N ILE A 22 -9.42 -17.57 -1.19
CA ILE A 22 -9.12 -17.09 -2.55
C ILE A 22 -7.60 -16.86 -2.76
N TRP A 23 -6.83 -16.77 -1.68
CA TRP A 23 -5.38 -16.60 -1.71
C TRP A 23 -4.69 -17.93 -1.98
N SER A 24 -3.88 -17.96 -3.01
CA SER A 24 -3.03 -19.08 -3.36
C SER A 24 -1.56 -18.77 -3.10
N SER A 25 -0.74 -19.78 -2.86
CA SER A 25 0.70 -19.62 -2.69
C SER A 25 1.38 -19.05 -3.93
N LEU A 26 0.82 -19.29 -5.12
CA LEU A 26 1.26 -18.68 -6.37
C LEU A 26 1.15 -17.14 -6.39
N ASN A 27 0.27 -16.56 -5.58
CA ASN A 27 0.15 -15.10 -5.46
C ASN A 27 1.44 -14.46 -4.91
N ALA A 28 2.21 -15.22 -4.12
CA ALA A 28 3.51 -14.74 -3.62
C ALA A 28 4.51 -14.48 -4.76
N VAL A 29 4.50 -15.30 -5.82
CA VAL A 29 5.36 -15.12 -7.00
C VAL A 29 5.02 -13.82 -7.72
N SER A 30 3.74 -13.57 -7.97
CA SER A 30 3.28 -12.35 -8.64
C SER A 30 3.59 -11.10 -7.81
N THR A 31 3.38 -11.14 -6.49
CA THR A 31 3.64 -10.00 -5.61
C THR A 31 5.13 -9.73 -5.38
N THR A 32 6.00 -10.74 -5.57
CA THR A 32 7.46 -10.56 -5.52
C THR A 32 7.96 -9.54 -6.54
N ALA A 33 7.28 -9.40 -7.68
CA ALA A 33 7.61 -8.39 -8.68
C ALA A 33 7.60 -6.96 -8.10
N HIS A 34 6.64 -6.62 -7.22
CA HIS A 34 6.59 -5.31 -6.56
C HIS A 34 7.84 -5.06 -5.69
N THR A 35 8.31 -6.08 -4.97
CA THR A 35 9.53 -5.99 -4.16
C THR A 35 10.76 -5.73 -5.03
N ILE A 36 10.90 -6.47 -6.14
CA ILE A 36 12.00 -6.29 -7.09
C ILE A 36 11.96 -4.87 -7.68
N TRP A 37 10.80 -4.39 -8.12
CA TRP A 37 10.64 -3.03 -8.65
C TRP A 37 10.95 -1.98 -7.61
N GLY A 38 10.54 -2.18 -6.35
CA GLY A 38 10.91 -1.29 -5.24
C GLY A 38 12.42 -1.19 -5.06
N VAL A 39 13.13 -2.33 -5.11
CA VAL A 39 14.62 -2.36 -5.04
C VAL A 39 15.24 -1.63 -6.24
N LEU A 40 14.73 -1.85 -7.46
CA LEU A 40 15.23 -1.17 -8.66
C LEU A 40 15.02 0.34 -8.59
N CYS A 41 13.84 0.79 -8.15
CA CYS A 41 13.56 2.21 -7.91
C CYS A 41 14.49 2.80 -6.85
N GLY A 42 14.69 2.10 -5.72
CA GLY A 42 15.62 2.51 -4.68
C GLY A 42 17.06 2.63 -5.20
N LYS A 43 17.54 1.64 -5.95
CA LYS A 43 18.87 1.70 -6.60
C LYS A 43 18.98 2.88 -7.56
N LEU A 44 17.94 3.17 -8.35
CA LEU A 44 17.93 4.32 -9.26
C LEU A 44 18.03 5.64 -8.50
N LEU A 45 17.29 5.80 -7.40
CA LEU A 45 17.33 7.00 -6.57
C LEU A 45 18.68 7.22 -5.89
N MET A 46 19.39 6.14 -5.54
CA MET A 46 20.71 6.18 -4.92
C MET A 46 21.87 6.44 -5.91
N GLN A 47 21.64 6.35 -7.23
CA GLN A 47 22.68 6.65 -8.22
C GLN A 47 23.07 8.14 -8.21
N GLU A 48 24.34 8.41 -8.54
CA GLU A 48 24.85 9.78 -8.75
C GLU A 48 24.46 10.30 -10.16
N LYS A 49 23.15 10.49 -10.37
CA LYS A 49 22.59 11.01 -11.63
C LYS A 49 21.82 12.29 -11.40
N PRO A 50 21.69 13.14 -12.44
CA PRO A 50 20.84 14.33 -12.36
C PRO A 50 19.42 13.97 -11.90
N ALA A 51 18.85 14.77 -11.00
CA ALA A 51 17.51 14.52 -10.45
C ALA A 51 16.44 14.40 -11.54
N GLN A 52 16.53 15.22 -12.60
CA GLN A 52 15.62 15.18 -13.75
C GLN A 52 15.66 13.82 -14.47
N GLU A 53 16.85 13.25 -14.67
CA GLU A 53 17.00 11.94 -15.31
C GLU A 53 16.36 10.83 -14.47
N LYS A 54 16.50 10.88 -13.15
CA LYS A 54 15.86 9.93 -12.24
C LYS A 54 14.33 10.02 -12.34
N VAL A 55 13.79 11.25 -12.30
CA VAL A 55 12.34 11.47 -12.43
C VAL A 55 11.84 10.96 -13.77
N GLN A 56 12.51 11.29 -14.87
CA GLN A 56 12.11 10.84 -16.22
C GLN A 56 12.09 9.31 -16.31
N ARG A 57 13.10 8.62 -15.80
CA ARG A 57 13.16 7.15 -15.79
C ARG A 57 12.04 6.52 -14.97
N LEU A 58 11.74 7.09 -13.79
CA LEU A 58 10.62 6.63 -12.97
C LEU A 58 9.28 6.86 -13.67
N VAL A 59 9.07 8.04 -14.26
CA VAL A 59 7.84 8.35 -14.98
C VAL A 59 7.66 7.43 -16.19
N LEU A 60 8.70 7.22 -17.00
CA LEU A 60 8.64 6.32 -18.15
C LEU A 60 8.33 4.88 -17.72
N ALA A 61 9.01 4.37 -16.70
CA ALA A 61 8.75 3.04 -16.18
C ALA A 61 7.33 2.90 -15.62
N GLY A 62 6.87 3.88 -14.85
CA GLY A 62 5.53 3.88 -14.28
C GLY A 62 4.43 3.94 -15.33
N VAL A 63 4.56 4.83 -16.33
CA VAL A 63 3.61 4.95 -17.44
C VAL A 63 3.60 3.65 -18.27
N PHE A 64 4.77 3.10 -18.59
CA PHE A 64 4.86 1.84 -19.33
C PHE A 64 4.14 0.70 -18.59
N CYS A 65 4.44 0.51 -17.30
CA CYS A 65 3.79 -0.52 -16.50
C CYS A 65 2.27 -0.30 -16.43
N MET A 66 1.83 0.94 -16.24
CA MET A 66 0.41 1.27 -16.18
C MET A 66 -0.29 0.97 -17.50
N LEU A 67 0.25 1.45 -18.63
CA LEU A 67 -0.31 1.19 -19.96
C LEU A 67 -0.35 -0.32 -20.26
N PHE A 68 0.72 -1.05 -19.94
CA PHE A 68 0.78 -2.48 -20.15
C PHE A 68 -0.25 -3.23 -19.29
N GLY A 69 -0.36 -2.88 -17.99
CA GLY A 69 -1.34 -3.51 -17.10
C GLY A 69 -2.80 -3.28 -17.54
N TYR A 70 -3.14 -2.05 -17.93
CA TYR A 70 -4.49 -1.74 -18.44
C TYR A 70 -4.74 -2.32 -19.83
N SER A 71 -3.76 -2.41 -20.71
CA SER A 71 -3.95 -3.05 -22.01
C SER A 71 -4.23 -4.54 -21.90
N LEU A 72 -3.62 -5.25 -20.94
CA LEU A 72 -3.92 -6.65 -20.67
C LEU A 72 -5.37 -6.86 -20.19
N ASP A 73 -5.90 -5.92 -19.44
CA ASP A 73 -7.29 -5.94 -18.97
C ASP A 73 -8.27 -5.63 -20.11
N LEU A 74 -8.00 -4.57 -20.89
CA LEU A 74 -8.84 -4.15 -22.01
C LEU A 74 -8.88 -5.17 -23.17
N LEU A 75 -7.84 -5.97 -23.34
CA LEU A 75 -7.77 -7.04 -24.33
C LEU A 75 -8.34 -8.38 -23.83
N ASP A 76 -8.97 -8.38 -22.64
CA ASP A 76 -9.52 -9.58 -21.99
C ASP A 76 -8.51 -10.73 -21.81
N ILE A 77 -7.20 -10.42 -21.81
CA ILE A 77 -6.15 -11.44 -21.62
C ILE A 77 -6.08 -11.83 -20.14
N THR A 78 -6.02 -10.85 -19.25
CA THR A 78 -6.01 -11.04 -17.80
C THR A 78 -6.75 -9.88 -17.12
N PRO A 79 -7.90 -10.11 -16.46
CA PRO A 79 -8.63 -9.06 -15.75
C PRO A 79 -7.85 -8.58 -14.52
N ILE A 80 -8.03 -7.31 -14.17
CA ILE A 80 -7.37 -6.70 -12.99
C ILE A 80 -8.07 -7.17 -11.71
N ILE A 81 -7.54 -8.23 -11.08
CA ILE A 81 -8.08 -8.78 -9.84
C ILE A 81 -7.01 -8.79 -8.75
N LYS A 82 -7.19 -7.94 -7.73
CA LYS A 82 -6.30 -7.83 -6.58
C LYS A 82 -6.17 -9.12 -5.79
N LYS A 83 -7.29 -9.84 -5.56
CA LYS A 83 -7.32 -11.01 -4.66
C LYS A 83 -6.46 -12.18 -5.13
N ILE A 84 -6.30 -12.34 -6.43
CA ILE A 84 -5.47 -13.40 -7.03
C ILE A 84 -4.16 -12.86 -7.61
N ALA A 85 -3.87 -11.57 -7.41
CA ALA A 85 -2.66 -10.91 -7.88
C ALA A 85 -2.37 -11.17 -9.36
N THR A 86 -3.36 -10.93 -10.23
CA THR A 86 -3.19 -11.11 -11.68
C THR A 86 -2.05 -10.27 -12.23
N SER A 87 -1.44 -10.70 -13.33
CA SER A 87 -0.35 -9.96 -13.96
C SER A 87 -0.74 -8.52 -14.32
N SER A 88 -1.95 -8.32 -14.85
CA SER A 88 -2.51 -6.99 -15.12
C SER A 88 -2.59 -6.12 -13.86
N PHE A 89 -3.07 -6.69 -12.74
CA PHE A 89 -3.08 -5.99 -11.45
C PHE A 89 -1.68 -5.62 -10.98
N VAL A 90 -0.70 -6.53 -11.09
CA VAL A 90 0.68 -6.29 -10.68
C VAL A 90 1.28 -5.13 -11.46
N PHE A 91 1.15 -5.15 -12.80
CA PHE A 91 1.66 -4.07 -13.65
C PHE A 91 0.93 -2.74 -13.41
N ALA A 92 -0.40 -2.73 -13.36
CA ALA A 92 -1.16 -1.50 -13.14
C ALA A 92 -0.88 -0.87 -11.78
N SER A 93 -0.91 -1.67 -10.69
CA SER A 93 -0.66 -1.17 -9.33
C SER A 93 0.80 -0.75 -9.12
N GLY A 94 1.74 -1.52 -9.67
CA GLY A 94 3.16 -1.17 -9.65
C GLY A 94 3.46 0.11 -10.42
N GLY A 95 2.84 0.29 -11.58
CA GLY A 95 2.92 1.53 -12.37
C GLY A 95 2.46 2.75 -11.57
N TRP A 96 1.30 2.67 -10.92
CA TRP A 96 0.82 3.71 -10.02
C TRP A 96 1.77 4.00 -8.87
N ALA A 97 2.31 2.97 -8.22
CA ALA A 97 3.26 3.12 -7.11
C ALA A 97 4.54 3.85 -7.56
N ILE A 98 5.08 3.50 -8.74
CA ILE A 98 6.27 4.14 -9.31
C ILE A 98 5.98 5.61 -9.68
N LEU A 99 4.81 5.92 -10.24
CA LEU A 99 4.44 7.30 -10.56
C LEU A 99 4.28 8.16 -9.30
N VAL A 100 3.64 7.63 -8.25
CA VAL A 100 3.53 8.32 -6.96
C VAL A 100 4.91 8.55 -6.36
N LEU A 101 5.82 7.59 -6.46
CA LEU A 101 7.21 7.75 -6.03
C LEU A 101 7.92 8.85 -6.83
N ALA A 102 7.75 8.89 -8.16
CA ALA A 102 8.34 9.91 -9.02
C ALA A 102 7.87 11.32 -8.65
N VAL A 103 6.55 11.48 -8.45
CA VAL A 103 5.94 12.77 -8.03
C VAL A 103 6.45 13.17 -6.65
N SER A 104 6.49 12.23 -5.70
CA SER A 104 6.96 12.49 -4.33
C SER A 104 8.43 12.92 -4.34
N TYR A 105 9.30 12.21 -5.06
CA TYR A 105 10.70 12.56 -5.21
C TYR A 105 10.88 13.95 -5.85
N TRP A 106 10.13 14.24 -6.92
CA TRP A 106 10.19 15.53 -7.59
C TRP A 106 9.74 16.68 -6.66
N LEU A 107 8.63 16.53 -5.93
CA LEU A 107 8.11 17.57 -5.04
C LEU A 107 8.99 17.80 -3.81
N ILE A 108 9.48 16.74 -3.19
CA ILE A 108 10.16 16.81 -1.89
C ILE A 108 11.65 17.05 -2.07
N ASP A 109 12.31 16.23 -2.90
CA ASP A 109 13.77 16.24 -3.02
C ASP A 109 14.28 17.21 -4.11
N VAL A 110 13.52 17.42 -5.20
CA VAL A 110 13.95 18.30 -6.30
C VAL A 110 13.46 19.73 -6.10
N GLN A 111 12.16 19.89 -5.84
CA GLN A 111 11.55 21.21 -5.67
C GLN A 111 11.67 21.77 -4.25
N HIS A 112 12.07 20.93 -3.28
CA HIS A 112 12.09 21.25 -1.85
C HIS A 112 10.78 21.84 -1.31
N GLN A 113 9.68 21.58 -2.03
CA GLN A 113 8.34 21.95 -1.62
C GLN A 113 7.75 20.86 -0.72
N PHE A 114 6.77 21.21 0.09
CA PHE A 114 6.06 20.27 0.94
C PHE A 114 6.90 19.57 2.02
N THR A 115 8.07 20.10 2.37
CA THR A 115 8.97 19.51 3.37
C THR A 115 8.31 19.33 4.75
N LYS A 116 7.44 20.29 5.15
CA LYS A 116 6.66 20.18 6.41
C LYS A 116 5.60 19.08 6.33
N GLY A 117 4.91 18.95 5.19
CA GLY A 117 3.94 17.88 4.95
C GLY A 117 4.60 16.50 4.81
N ALA A 118 5.78 16.44 4.22
CA ALA A 118 6.57 15.21 4.13
C ALA A 118 6.86 14.59 5.50
N LYS A 119 7.07 15.43 6.54
CA LYS A 119 7.29 14.97 7.91
C LYS A 119 6.13 14.11 8.44
N PHE A 120 4.90 14.42 8.05
CA PHE A 120 3.73 13.61 8.39
C PHE A 120 3.87 12.17 7.87
N PHE A 121 4.27 12.01 6.61
CA PHE A 121 4.47 10.71 5.99
C PHE A 121 5.74 10.00 6.48
N ILE A 122 6.82 10.75 6.76
CA ILE A 122 8.06 10.20 7.30
C ILE A 122 7.82 9.54 8.66
N ILE A 123 6.99 10.15 9.53
CA ILE A 123 6.64 9.60 10.84
C ILE A 123 5.99 8.23 10.70
N VAL A 124 5.03 8.10 9.79
CA VAL A 124 4.34 6.83 9.52
C VAL A 124 5.29 5.83 8.86
N GLY A 125 6.02 6.26 7.83
CA GLY A 125 6.97 5.42 7.10
C GLY A 125 8.11 4.88 7.96
N SER A 126 8.55 5.63 8.97
CA SER A 126 9.61 5.20 9.91
C SER A 126 9.21 3.98 10.73
N ASN A 127 7.90 3.74 10.92
CA ASN A 127 7.34 2.63 11.66
C ASN A 127 6.30 1.84 10.85
N SER A 128 6.52 1.73 9.54
CA SER A 128 5.61 1.05 8.61
C SER A 128 5.34 -0.41 8.99
N LEU A 129 6.36 -1.12 9.46
CA LEU A 129 6.23 -2.49 9.94
C LEU A 129 5.30 -2.58 11.17
N PHE A 130 5.48 -1.67 12.13
CA PHE A 130 4.63 -1.63 13.31
C PHE A 130 3.16 -1.42 12.93
N ILE A 131 2.88 -0.44 12.06
CA ILE A 131 1.51 -0.19 11.60
C ILE A 131 0.93 -1.41 10.90
N TYR A 132 1.69 -2.03 9.98
CA TYR A 132 1.26 -3.20 9.26
C TYR A 132 0.88 -4.35 10.21
N LEU A 133 1.74 -4.66 11.17
CA LEU A 133 1.46 -5.70 12.17
C LEU A 133 0.27 -5.32 13.05
N PHE A 134 0.20 -4.08 13.51
CA PHE A 134 -0.88 -3.60 14.36
C PHE A 134 -2.25 -3.73 13.67
N PHE A 135 -2.33 -3.43 12.37
CA PHE A 135 -3.55 -3.65 11.59
C PHE A 135 -3.90 -5.13 11.48
N ASN A 136 -2.92 -5.98 11.20
CA ASN A 136 -3.16 -7.41 11.00
C ASN A 136 -3.61 -8.15 12.27
N ILE A 137 -3.23 -7.67 13.45
CA ILE A 137 -3.67 -8.23 14.74
C ILE A 137 -5.00 -7.66 15.26
N GLY A 138 -5.70 -6.86 14.42
CA GLY A 138 -6.99 -6.25 14.80
C GLY A 138 -6.87 -4.97 15.65
N GLY A 139 -5.68 -4.35 15.70
CA GLY A 139 -5.45 -3.14 16.51
C GLY A 139 -6.31 -1.93 16.08
N ALA A 140 -6.63 -1.82 14.79
CA ALA A 140 -7.53 -0.78 14.30
C ALA A 140 -8.96 -0.99 14.79
N GLU A 141 -9.44 -2.24 14.81
CA GLU A 141 -10.76 -2.61 15.34
C GLU A 141 -10.85 -2.34 16.84
N MET A 142 -9.79 -2.68 17.58
CA MET A 142 -9.69 -2.40 19.01
C MET A 142 -9.78 -0.88 19.28
N LEU A 143 -9.03 -0.05 18.54
CA LEU A 143 -9.12 1.42 18.65
C LEU A 143 -10.52 1.92 18.27
N GLN A 144 -11.14 1.35 17.26
CA GLN A 144 -12.50 1.71 16.85
C GLN A 144 -13.49 1.41 17.97
N HIS A 145 -13.44 0.27 18.60
CA HIS A 145 -14.31 -0.07 19.74
C HIS A 145 -14.13 0.88 20.93
N ILE A 146 -12.89 1.32 21.19
CA ILE A 146 -12.62 2.28 22.26
C ILE A 146 -13.12 3.68 21.91
N LEU A 147 -12.90 4.16 20.69
CA LEU A 147 -13.20 5.53 20.30
C LEU A 147 -14.67 5.77 19.91
N GLN A 148 -15.33 4.76 19.37
CA GLN A 148 -16.71 4.87 18.89
C GLN A 148 -17.70 5.40 19.91
N PRO A 149 -17.75 4.96 21.20
CA PRO A 149 -18.68 5.48 22.16
C PRO A 149 -18.46 6.98 22.46
N PHE A 150 -17.21 7.43 22.50
CA PHE A 150 -16.88 8.84 22.72
C PHE A 150 -17.30 9.72 21.53
N VAL A 151 -17.03 9.26 20.31
CA VAL A 151 -17.43 9.98 19.10
C VAL A 151 -18.96 10.03 18.98
N LYS A 152 -19.67 8.93 19.28
CA LYS A 152 -21.13 8.91 19.28
C LYS A 152 -21.73 9.84 20.34
N LEU A 153 -21.11 9.92 21.51
CA LEU A 153 -21.57 10.84 22.57
C LEU A 153 -21.43 12.31 22.14
N LEU A 154 -20.32 12.66 21.48
CA LEU A 154 -20.03 14.04 21.09
C LEU A 154 -20.74 14.48 19.80
N PHE A 155 -20.86 13.57 18.84
CA PHE A 155 -21.28 13.88 17.46
C PHE A 155 -22.46 13.04 16.96
N GLY A 156 -23.05 12.18 17.80
CA GLY A 156 -24.18 11.32 17.41
C GLY A 156 -25.42 12.10 16.96
N TRP A 157 -25.58 13.37 17.39
CA TRP A 157 -26.63 14.26 16.97
C TRP A 157 -26.56 14.68 15.49
N ILE A 158 -25.41 14.56 14.83
CA ILE A 158 -25.21 14.92 13.41
C ILE A 158 -25.73 13.80 12.47
N GLY A 159 -25.94 12.58 12.99
CA GLY A 159 -26.39 11.40 12.25
C GLY A 159 -25.39 10.25 12.28
N GLU A 160 -25.89 9.04 12.07
CA GLU A 160 -25.09 7.81 12.19
C GLU A 160 -23.91 7.73 11.18
N TYR A 161 -24.14 8.14 9.93
CA TYR A 161 -23.09 8.14 8.90
C TYR A 161 -21.95 9.11 9.25
N SER A 162 -22.29 10.29 9.72
CA SER A 162 -21.30 11.30 10.14
C SER A 162 -20.50 10.82 11.34
N ALA A 163 -21.15 10.21 12.33
CA ALA A 163 -20.48 9.63 13.48
C ALA A 163 -19.54 8.46 13.09
N ALA A 164 -19.92 7.63 12.11
CA ALA A 164 -19.06 6.56 11.60
C ALA A 164 -17.80 7.10 10.91
N ILE A 165 -17.94 8.13 10.07
CA ILE A 165 -16.80 8.79 9.40
C ILE A 165 -15.87 9.43 10.44
N LEU A 166 -16.42 10.16 11.42
CA LEU A 166 -15.63 10.78 12.48
C LEU A 166 -14.92 9.75 13.36
N THR A 167 -15.55 8.60 13.61
CA THR A 167 -14.90 7.48 14.32
C THR A 167 -13.70 6.97 13.52
N SER A 168 -13.85 6.73 12.22
CA SER A 168 -12.75 6.31 11.36
C SER A 168 -11.61 7.33 11.32
N CYS A 169 -11.91 8.61 11.19
CA CYS A 169 -10.94 9.70 11.26
C CYS A 169 -10.20 9.71 12.62
N SER A 170 -10.93 9.51 13.72
CA SER A 170 -10.34 9.46 15.06
C SER A 170 -9.40 8.28 15.24
N VAL A 171 -9.73 7.11 14.68
CA VAL A 171 -8.84 5.94 14.66
C VAL A 171 -7.55 6.24 13.89
N TRP A 172 -7.66 6.87 12.72
CA TRP A 172 -6.49 7.26 11.93
C TRP A 172 -5.59 8.25 12.66
N LEU A 173 -6.18 9.25 13.32
CA LEU A 173 -5.44 10.21 14.14
C LEU A 173 -4.76 9.54 15.34
N ALA A 174 -5.44 8.62 16.02
CA ALA A 174 -4.87 7.86 17.13
C ALA A 174 -3.67 7.01 16.66
N MET A 175 -3.79 6.32 15.52
CA MET A 175 -2.69 5.54 14.95
C MET A 175 -1.51 6.43 14.54
N TRP A 176 -1.79 7.56 13.90
CA TRP A 176 -0.74 8.53 13.59
C TRP A 176 -0.07 9.05 14.87
N GLY A 177 -0.86 9.32 15.92
CA GLY A 177 -0.35 9.74 17.23
C GLY A 177 0.59 8.71 17.86
N ILE A 178 0.26 7.41 17.77
CA ILE A 178 1.13 6.33 18.23
C ILE A 178 2.45 6.34 17.44
N CYS A 179 2.39 6.48 16.12
CA CYS A 179 3.60 6.57 15.30
C CYS A 179 4.43 7.82 15.61
N TYR A 180 3.78 8.93 15.87
CA TYR A 180 4.46 10.16 16.28
C TYR A 180 5.16 9.99 17.63
N TRP A 181 4.52 9.34 18.59
CA TRP A 181 5.13 9.03 19.89
C TRP A 181 6.34 8.11 19.74
N LEU A 182 6.23 7.03 18.96
CA LEU A 182 7.34 6.14 18.65
C LEU A 182 8.51 6.88 17.97
N TYR A 183 8.17 7.76 17.01
CA TYR A 183 9.15 8.58 16.31
C TYR A 183 9.90 9.52 17.26
N GLN A 184 9.20 10.19 18.18
CA GLN A 184 9.82 11.06 19.19
C GLN A 184 10.74 10.28 20.14
N LYS A 185 10.36 9.05 20.52
CA LYS A 185 11.17 8.17 21.37
C LYS A 185 12.30 7.49 20.60
N LYS A 186 12.44 7.75 19.30
CA LYS A 186 13.42 7.10 18.42
C LYS A 186 13.31 5.57 18.41
N ILE A 187 12.12 5.03 18.67
CA ILE A 187 11.82 3.60 18.59
C ILE A 187 11.40 3.30 17.17
N PHE A 188 12.18 2.50 16.45
CA PHE A 188 11.94 2.12 15.07
C PHE A 188 11.94 0.60 14.96
N PHE A 189 10.80 0.05 14.54
CA PHE A 189 10.68 -1.37 14.23
C PHE A 189 11.21 -1.60 12.82
N LYS A 190 12.39 -2.20 12.71
CA LYS A 190 13.06 -2.57 11.47
C LYS A 190 13.34 -4.06 11.48
N PHE A 191 13.32 -4.68 10.28
CA PHE A 191 13.92 -6.00 10.08
C PHE A 191 15.43 -5.90 10.04
#